data_74026d1f51578ec6d5ef9af6fc65ba9b
#
_entry.id   74026d1f51578ec6d5ef9af6fc65ba9b
#
_cell.length_a   1.000
_cell.length_b   1.000
_cell.length_c   1.000
_cell.angle_alpha   90.00
_cell.angle_beta   90.00
_cell.angle_gamma   90.00
#
_symmetry.space_group_name_H-M   'P 1'
#
loop_
_entity.id
_entity.type
_entity.pdbx_description
1 polymer ?
#
loop_
_entity_poly.entity_id
_entity_poly.type
_entity_poly.pdbx_seq_one_letter_code
_entity_poly.pdbx_strand_id
1 'polypeptide(L)'
;YILNMVYTETLREEEGGTYGASANTQCIFEPISMKTMEIAFQTNVEQADKLRELAKSGFENIAKNGPDAEKFDKAVNNLKKEIPESRHNLSYWSNALSTSDKLGIDFNAEYENAVNSLTLSDVQEAAKSLISSGNFIEIVMRPE
;
A
#
# COMPACT_ATOMS: atom_id res chain seq x y z
N TYR A 1 -1.70 3.82 0.55
CA TYR A 1 -1.83 5.24 0.91
C TYR A 1 -0.89 5.63 2.07
N ILE A 2 -1.01 5.01 3.25
CA ILE A 2 -0.24 5.38 4.45
C ILE A 2 1.26 5.31 4.20
N LEU A 3 1.77 4.20 3.64
CA LEU A 3 3.19 4.06 3.31
C LEU A 3 3.66 5.10 2.30
N ASN A 4 2.85 5.46 1.31
CA ASN A 4 3.20 6.52 0.36
C ASN A 4 3.39 7.86 1.06
N MET A 5 2.55 8.19 2.06
CA MET A 5 2.75 9.40 2.88
C MET A 5 4.01 9.31 3.74
N VAL A 6 4.26 8.16 4.37
CA VAL A 6 5.49 7.93 5.15
C VAL A 6 6.74 8.11 4.28
N TYR A 7 6.77 7.50 3.10
CA TYR A 7 7.94 7.57 2.22
C TYR A 7 8.12 8.93 1.55
N THR A 8 7.03 9.66 1.30
CA THR A 8 7.15 11.06 0.85
C THR A 8 7.85 11.89 1.91
N GLU A 9 7.45 11.75 3.16
CA GLU A 9 8.04 12.46 4.29
C GLU A 9 9.50 12.03 4.52
N THR A 10 9.75 10.74 4.74
CA THR A 10 11.06 10.24 5.16
C THR A 10 12.09 10.18 4.04
N LEU A 11 11.74 9.60 2.88
CA LEU A 11 12.73 9.38 1.81
C LEU A 11 12.91 10.58 0.90
N ARG A 12 11.83 11.35 0.67
CA ARG A 12 11.87 12.48 -0.24
C ARG A 12 12.14 13.80 0.48
N GLU A 13 11.39 14.12 1.54
CA GLU A 13 11.47 15.44 2.19
C GLU A 13 12.60 15.52 3.21
N GLU A 14 12.73 14.55 4.11
CA GLU A 14 13.77 14.56 5.13
C GLU A 14 15.14 14.21 4.57
N GLU A 15 15.24 13.14 3.78
CA GLU A 15 16.52 12.68 3.24
C GLU A 15 16.89 13.31 1.89
N GLY A 16 15.91 13.81 1.14
CA GLY A 16 16.16 14.36 -0.19
C GLY A 16 16.74 13.37 -1.19
N GLY A 17 16.64 12.08 -0.90
CA GLY A 17 17.35 11.01 -1.60
C GLY A 17 16.59 10.41 -2.79
N THR A 18 15.34 10.79 -2.98
CA THR A 18 14.50 10.35 -4.10
C THR A 18 13.55 11.44 -4.54
N TYR A 19 13.15 11.41 -5.81
CA TYR A 19 12.05 12.25 -6.30
C TYR A 19 10.68 11.75 -5.86
N GLY A 20 10.56 10.47 -5.54
CA GLY A 20 9.36 9.84 -5.04
C GLY A 20 9.56 8.35 -4.80
N ALA A 21 8.78 7.82 -3.89
CA ALA A 21 8.68 6.39 -3.61
C ALA A 21 7.23 5.96 -3.72
N SER A 22 7.00 4.74 -4.18
CA SER A 22 5.66 4.15 -4.28
C SER A 22 5.57 2.87 -3.48
N ALA A 23 4.46 2.71 -2.77
CA ALA A 23 4.07 1.46 -2.13
C ALA A 23 2.72 1.02 -2.71
N ASN A 24 2.72 -0.12 -3.37
CA ASN A 24 1.56 -0.70 -4.01
C ASN A 24 1.24 -2.07 -3.40
N THR A 25 -0.03 -2.34 -3.19
CA THR A 25 -0.51 -3.62 -2.67
C THR A 25 -1.37 -4.29 -3.73
N GLN A 26 -1.16 -5.58 -3.93
CA GLN A 26 -1.97 -6.38 -4.82
C GLN A 26 -2.52 -7.60 -4.08
N CYS A 27 -3.81 -7.86 -4.26
CA CYS A 27 -4.46 -9.09 -3.82
C CYS A 27 -4.83 -9.91 -5.06
N ILE A 28 -4.27 -11.10 -5.16
CA ILE A 28 -4.57 -12.07 -6.20
C ILE A 28 -5.38 -13.19 -5.54
N PHE A 29 -6.52 -13.53 -6.09
CA PHE A 29 -7.40 -14.55 -5.54
C PHE A 29 -7.29 -15.89 -6.25
N GLU A 30 -6.92 -15.88 -7.53
CA GLU A 30 -6.80 -17.06 -8.38
C GLU A 30 -5.50 -17.02 -9.20
N PRO A 31 -4.87 -18.16 -9.51
CA PRO A 31 -5.20 -19.53 -9.08
C PRO A 31 -4.78 -19.83 -7.63
N ILE A 32 -3.98 -18.98 -7.04
CA ILE A 32 -3.50 -19.08 -5.64
C ILE A 32 -3.75 -17.74 -4.97
N SER A 33 -4.42 -17.77 -3.82
CA SER A 33 -4.64 -16.56 -3.03
C SER A 33 -3.30 -16.02 -2.51
N MET A 34 -2.95 -14.82 -2.95
CA MET A 34 -1.68 -14.17 -2.61
C MET A 34 -1.89 -12.67 -2.38
N LYS A 35 -1.22 -12.15 -1.37
CA LYS A 35 -1.12 -10.71 -1.12
C LYS A 35 0.34 -10.30 -1.28
N THR A 36 0.57 -9.25 -2.05
CA THR A 36 1.91 -8.69 -2.25
C THR A 36 1.94 -7.21 -1.89
N MET A 37 3.07 -6.77 -1.38
CA MET A 37 3.41 -5.36 -1.22
C MET A 37 4.70 -5.11 -1.99
N GLU A 38 4.66 -4.14 -2.89
CA GLU A 38 5.83 -3.68 -3.63
C GLU A 38 6.16 -2.26 -3.17
N ILE A 39 7.42 -2.04 -2.83
CA ILE A 39 7.96 -0.71 -2.52
C ILE A 39 9.05 -0.43 -3.54
N ALA A 40 8.89 0.64 -4.31
CA ALA A 40 9.81 1.01 -5.37
C ALA A 40 10.17 2.50 -5.30
N PHE A 41 11.45 2.80 -5.49
CA PHE A 41 11.95 4.17 -5.61
C PHE A 41 13.26 4.21 -6.40
N GLN A 42 13.58 5.39 -6.93
CA GLN A 42 14.84 5.66 -7.60
C GLN A 42 15.68 6.60 -6.74
N THR A 43 16.97 6.33 -6.66
CA THR A 43 17.89 7.14 -5.86
C THR A 43 19.29 7.14 -6.50
N ASN A 44 20.18 8.00 -5.99
CA ASN A 44 21.59 7.94 -6.35
C ASN A 44 22.30 6.76 -5.67
N VAL A 45 23.47 6.40 -6.20
CA VAL A 45 24.24 5.23 -5.70
C VAL A 45 24.67 5.41 -4.26
N GLU A 46 25.00 6.64 -3.84
CA GLU A 46 25.52 6.95 -2.50
C GLU A 46 24.48 6.76 -1.40
N GLN A 47 23.22 7.05 -1.71
CA GLN A 47 22.11 6.97 -0.74
C GLN A 47 21.33 5.66 -0.83
N ALA A 48 21.59 4.82 -1.83
CA ALA A 48 20.80 3.62 -2.10
C ALA A 48 20.64 2.71 -0.87
N ASP A 49 21.72 2.40 -0.19
CA ASP A 49 21.69 1.52 0.98
C ASP A 49 20.93 2.15 2.17
N LYS A 50 21.14 3.45 2.40
CA LYS A 50 20.45 4.18 3.47
C LYS A 50 18.94 4.21 3.24
N LEU A 51 18.50 4.60 2.03
CA LEU A 51 17.08 4.72 1.71
C LEU A 51 16.38 3.35 1.70
N ARG A 52 17.08 2.30 1.28
CA ARG A 52 16.60 0.93 1.35
C ARG A 52 16.25 0.53 2.80
N GLU A 53 17.17 0.76 3.73
CA GLU A 53 16.94 0.47 5.15
C GLU A 53 15.82 1.34 5.74
N LEU A 54 15.72 2.60 5.36
CA LEU A 54 14.63 3.48 5.79
C LEU A 54 13.27 3.01 5.24
N ALA A 55 13.20 2.59 3.98
CA ALA A 55 11.97 2.06 3.40
C ALA A 55 11.50 0.80 4.14
N LYS A 56 12.43 -0.12 4.41
CA LYS A 56 12.16 -1.34 5.17
C LYS A 56 11.71 -1.03 6.60
N SER A 57 12.45 -0.18 7.31
CA SER A 57 12.11 0.20 8.68
C SER A 57 10.78 0.94 8.79
N GLY A 58 10.42 1.76 7.80
CA GLY A 58 9.12 2.43 7.73
C GLY A 58 7.95 1.44 7.67
N PHE A 59 8.07 0.38 6.87
CA PHE A 59 7.08 -0.68 6.82
C PHE A 59 7.04 -1.51 8.11
N GLU A 60 8.20 -1.90 8.63
CA GLU A 60 8.33 -2.64 9.89
C GLU A 60 7.76 -1.84 11.08
N ASN A 61 7.92 -0.51 11.07
CA ASN A 61 7.36 0.35 12.10
C ASN A 61 5.83 0.32 12.12
N ILE A 62 5.18 0.33 10.96
CA ILE A 62 3.72 0.18 10.89
C ILE A 62 3.27 -1.19 11.44
N ALA A 63 3.99 -2.25 11.13
CA ALA A 63 3.68 -3.57 11.66
C ALA A 63 3.86 -3.64 13.18
N LYS A 64 4.89 -3.00 13.72
CA LYS A 64 5.21 -3.05 15.16
C LYS A 64 4.32 -2.13 16.00
N ASN A 65 4.17 -0.89 15.57
CA ASN A 65 3.59 0.19 16.37
C ASN A 65 2.20 0.64 15.88
N GLY A 66 1.77 0.16 14.70
CA GLY A 66 0.60 0.67 14.00
C GLY A 66 0.92 1.91 13.16
N PRO A 67 -0.01 2.33 12.31
CA PRO A 67 0.13 3.56 11.54
C PRO A 67 -0.11 4.79 12.41
N ASP A 68 0.45 5.92 11.98
CA ASP A 68 0.11 7.23 12.52
C ASP A 68 -1.38 7.55 12.31
N ALA A 69 -2.06 8.06 13.35
CA ALA A 69 -3.49 8.31 13.33
C ALA A 69 -3.89 9.37 12.28
N GLU A 70 -3.11 10.44 12.12
CA GLU A 70 -3.41 11.50 11.14
C GLU A 70 -3.27 10.97 9.72
N LYS A 71 -2.23 10.16 9.44
CA LYS A 71 -2.04 9.51 8.13
C LYS A 71 -3.13 8.49 7.85
N PHE A 72 -3.59 7.78 8.87
CA PHE A 72 -4.73 6.86 8.76
C PHE A 72 -6.01 7.61 8.39
N ASP A 73 -6.34 8.69 9.09
CA ASP A 73 -7.54 9.49 8.81
C ASP A 73 -7.50 10.09 7.40
N LYS A 74 -6.35 10.58 6.96
CA LYS A 74 -6.15 11.07 5.58
C LYS A 74 -6.39 9.96 4.56
N ALA A 75 -5.87 8.75 4.81
CA ALA A 75 -6.06 7.61 3.91
C ALA A 75 -7.54 7.20 3.82
N VAL A 76 -8.24 7.08 4.95
CA VAL A 76 -9.67 6.75 4.98
C VAL A 76 -10.50 7.81 4.25
N ASN A 77 -10.21 9.10 4.48
CA ASN A 77 -10.89 10.19 3.79
C ASN A 77 -10.67 10.18 2.27
N ASN A 78 -9.47 9.79 1.82
CA ASN A 78 -9.20 9.62 0.39
C ASN A 78 -10.01 8.47 -0.19
N LEU A 79 -10.03 7.31 0.48
CA LEU A 79 -10.84 6.16 0.05
C LEU A 79 -12.32 6.50 -0.07
N LYS A 80 -12.87 7.27 0.88
CA LYS A 80 -14.28 7.72 0.84
C LYS A 80 -14.60 8.60 -0.36
N LYS A 81 -13.63 9.34 -0.89
CA LYS A 81 -13.81 10.21 -2.07
C LYS A 81 -13.59 9.46 -3.37
N GLU A 82 -12.59 8.57 -3.40
CA GLU A 82 -12.13 7.92 -4.62
C GLU A 82 -13.20 7.02 -5.25
N ILE A 83 -13.96 6.28 -4.45
CA ILE A 83 -14.94 5.35 -5.01
C ILE A 83 -16.14 6.05 -5.68
N PRO A 84 -16.79 7.05 -5.08
CA PRO A 84 -17.81 7.81 -5.80
C PRO A 84 -17.32 8.38 -7.13
N GLU A 85 -16.06 8.87 -7.17
CA GLU A 85 -15.44 9.38 -8.39
C GLU A 85 -15.17 8.26 -9.41
N SER A 86 -14.66 7.11 -8.95
CA SER A 86 -14.35 5.96 -9.80
C SER A 86 -15.59 5.36 -10.46
N ARG A 87 -16.75 5.44 -9.83
CA ARG A 87 -18.03 4.95 -10.38
C ARG A 87 -18.45 5.67 -11.68
N HIS A 88 -17.84 6.80 -12.02
CA HIS A 88 -18.03 7.45 -13.31
C HIS A 88 -17.20 6.84 -14.45
N ASN A 89 -16.28 5.91 -14.13
CA ASN A 89 -15.40 5.28 -15.10
C ASN A 89 -15.90 3.89 -15.51
N LEU A 90 -15.93 3.64 -16.81
CA LEU A 90 -16.31 2.32 -17.35
C LEU A 90 -15.39 1.18 -16.86
N SER A 91 -14.10 1.43 -16.75
CA SER A 91 -13.13 0.46 -16.24
C SER A 91 -13.41 0.02 -14.81
N TYR A 92 -13.91 0.93 -13.96
CA TYR A 92 -14.34 0.57 -12.61
C TYR A 92 -15.43 -0.51 -12.64
N TRP A 93 -16.48 -0.30 -13.43
CA TRP A 93 -17.60 -1.26 -13.53
C TRP A 93 -17.20 -2.58 -14.17
N SER A 94 -16.36 -2.53 -15.22
CA SER A 94 -15.82 -3.75 -15.82
C SER A 94 -15.07 -4.60 -14.80
N ASN A 95 -14.23 -4.00 -13.99
CA ASN A 95 -13.47 -4.70 -12.95
C ASN A 95 -14.38 -5.17 -11.81
N ALA A 96 -15.28 -4.32 -11.32
CA ALA A 96 -16.19 -4.66 -10.22
C ALA A 96 -17.08 -5.87 -10.59
N LEU A 97 -17.69 -5.84 -11.78
CA LEU A 97 -18.55 -6.92 -12.26
C LEU A 97 -17.78 -8.22 -12.51
N SER A 98 -16.61 -8.13 -13.17
CA SER A 98 -15.76 -9.30 -13.40
C SER A 98 -15.29 -9.95 -12.11
N THR A 99 -14.94 -9.13 -11.11
CA THR A 99 -14.50 -9.64 -9.81
C THR A 99 -15.67 -10.22 -9.02
N SER A 100 -16.83 -9.59 -9.07
CA SER A 100 -18.05 -10.10 -8.44
C SER A 100 -18.48 -11.44 -9.04
N ASP A 101 -18.45 -11.58 -10.36
CA ASP A 101 -18.76 -12.82 -11.06
C ASP A 101 -17.81 -13.98 -10.66
N LYS A 102 -16.51 -13.68 -10.57
CA LYS A 102 -15.50 -14.68 -10.19
C LYS A 102 -15.56 -15.10 -8.72
N LEU A 103 -15.75 -14.16 -7.82
CA LEU A 103 -15.61 -14.38 -6.38
C LEU A 103 -16.95 -14.53 -5.64
N GLY A 104 -18.08 -14.21 -6.30
CA GLY A 104 -19.39 -14.21 -5.68
C GLY A 104 -19.57 -13.09 -4.63
N ILE A 105 -18.72 -12.05 -4.67
CA ILE A 105 -18.74 -10.94 -3.69
C ILE A 105 -18.96 -9.62 -4.43
N ASP A 106 -19.99 -8.87 -4.05
CA ASP A 106 -20.20 -7.53 -4.57
C ASP A 106 -19.35 -6.51 -3.79
N PHE A 107 -18.10 -6.34 -4.24
CA PHE A 107 -17.19 -5.36 -3.64
C PHE A 107 -17.67 -3.92 -3.74
N ASN A 108 -18.49 -3.59 -4.74
CA ASN A 108 -19.02 -2.24 -4.87
C ASN A 108 -20.07 -1.94 -3.79
N ALA A 109 -20.95 -2.90 -3.48
CA ALA A 109 -21.95 -2.76 -2.42
C ALA A 109 -21.31 -2.72 -1.02
N GLU A 110 -20.29 -3.55 -0.79
CA GLU A 110 -19.63 -3.68 0.52
C GLU A 110 -18.56 -2.61 0.79
N TYR A 111 -18.14 -1.86 -0.22
CA TYR A 111 -16.99 -0.95 -0.11
C TYR A 111 -17.16 0.10 0.98
N GLU A 112 -18.31 0.79 1.01
CA GLU A 112 -18.54 1.88 1.98
C GLU A 112 -18.56 1.37 3.42
N ASN A 113 -19.16 0.21 3.64
CA ASN A 113 -19.15 -0.46 4.95
C ASN A 113 -17.73 -0.84 5.36
N ALA A 114 -16.98 -1.43 4.44
CA ALA A 114 -15.58 -1.83 4.67
C ALA A 114 -14.71 -0.62 5.04
N VAL A 115 -14.80 0.47 4.27
CA VAL A 115 -14.01 1.69 4.55
C VAL A 115 -14.41 2.34 5.88
N ASN A 116 -15.70 2.37 6.20
CA ASN A 116 -16.18 2.95 7.46
C ASN A 116 -15.83 2.11 8.70
N SER A 117 -15.61 0.82 8.53
CA SER A 117 -15.23 -0.09 9.61
C SER A 117 -13.72 -0.23 9.82
N LEU A 118 -12.89 0.33 8.91
CA LEU A 118 -11.43 0.27 9.03
C LEU A 118 -10.92 0.89 10.32
N THR A 119 -9.98 0.20 10.95
CA THR A 119 -9.31 0.63 12.17
C THR A 119 -7.79 0.69 11.99
N LEU A 120 -7.10 1.39 12.88
CA LEU A 120 -5.63 1.38 12.96
C LEU A 120 -5.08 -0.04 13.14
N SER A 121 -5.79 -0.89 13.90
CA SER A 121 -5.43 -2.28 14.14
C SER A 121 -5.46 -3.11 12.86
N ASP A 122 -6.46 -2.91 11.99
CA ASP A 122 -6.54 -3.64 10.72
C ASP A 122 -5.34 -3.37 9.82
N VAL A 123 -4.89 -2.13 9.77
CA VAL A 123 -3.67 -1.75 9.02
C VAL A 123 -2.43 -2.40 9.62
N GLN A 124 -2.32 -2.37 10.95
CA GLN A 124 -1.20 -3.00 11.65
C GLN A 124 -1.17 -4.52 11.44
N GLU A 125 -2.30 -5.18 11.54
CA GLU A 125 -2.41 -6.63 11.36
C GLU A 125 -2.10 -7.03 9.92
N ALA A 126 -2.56 -6.26 8.94
CA ALA A 126 -2.23 -6.47 7.54
C ALA A 126 -0.70 -6.37 7.29
N ALA A 127 -0.04 -5.37 7.86
CA ALA A 127 1.40 -5.22 7.78
C ALA A 127 2.14 -6.37 8.48
N LYS A 128 1.71 -6.78 9.67
CA LYS A 128 2.26 -7.94 10.38
C LYS A 128 2.13 -9.23 9.57
N SER A 129 0.97 -9.44 8.95
CA SER A 129 0.71 -10.63 8.13
C SER A 129 1.67 -10.72 6.94
N LEU A 130 1.94 -9.60 6.28
CA LEU A 130 2.88 -9.56 5.16
C LEU A 130 4.32 -9.87 5.60
N ILE A 131 4.78 -9.27 6.71
CA ILE A 131 6.13 -9.51 7.23
C ILE A 131 6.28 -10.94 7.75
N SER A 132 5.29 -11.46 8.46
CA SER A 132 5.36 -12.81 9.05
C SER A 132 5.34 -13.93 8.02
N SER A 133 4.96 -13.66 6.77
CA SER A 133 5.04 -14.62 5.68
C SER A 133 6.49 -15.06 5.38
N GLY A 134 7.47 -14.24 5.74
CA GLY A 134 8.89 -14.48 5.51
C GLY A 134 9.32 -14.39 4.05
N ASN A 135 8.41 -14.13 3.14
CA ASN A 135 8.68 -13.98 1.70
C ASN A 135 9.07 -12.53 1.40
N PHE A 136 10.36 -12.26 1.45
CA PHE A 136 10.92 -10.94 1.15
C PHE A 136 11.90 -11.05 0.00
N ILE A 137 11.73 -10.23 -1.03
CA ILE A 137 12.63 -10.12 -2.18
C ILE A 137 13.09 -8.67 -2.28
N GLU A 138 14.39 -8.48 -2.39
CA GLU A 138 15.00 -7.18 -2.59
C GLU A 138 15.79 -7.18 -3.89
N ILE A 139 15.53 -6.17 -4.72
CA ILE A 139 16.19 -6.00 -6.01
C ILE A 139 16.80 -4.60 -6.06
N VAL A 140 18.12 -4.54 -6.23
CA VAL A 140 18.86 -3.28 -6.38
C VAL A 140 19.55 -3.27 -7.75
N MET A 141 19.13 -2.33 -8.61
CA MET A 141 19.82 -2.08 -9.87
C MET A 141 20.79 -0.92 -9.69
N ARG A 142 22.06 -1.15 -10.03
CA ARG A 142 23.11 -0.13 -10.01
C ARG A 142 23.64 0.10 -11.43
N PRO A 143 24.04 1.34 -11.79
CA PRO A 143 24.73 1.58 -13.05
C PRO A 143 26.07 0.84 -13.08
N GLU A 144 26.49 0.46 -14.28
CA GLU A 144 27.83 -0.13 -14.53
C GLU A 144 28.92 0.92 -14.33
#